data_ff10acceddd21c49573cd7d38b14d2fd
#
_entry.id   ff10acceddd21c49573cd7d38b14d2fd
#
_cell.length_a   1.000
_cell.length_b   1.000
_cell.length_c   1.000
_cell.angle_alpha   90.00
_cell.angle_beta   90.00
_cell.angle_gamma   90.00
#
_symmetry.space_group_name_H-M   'P 1'
#
loop_
_entity.id
_entity.type
_entity.pdbx_description
1 polymer ?
#
loop_
_entity_poly.entity_id
_entity_poly.type
_entity_poly.pdbx_seq_one_letter_code
_entity_poly.pdbx_strand_id
1 'polypeptide(L)'
;MTDLDTLLPPADLAAAMEAGHVSRKTHPTLPLSIYTYTRECQYGHVWTPVTMRCRGLVADDLSGAVVALPFPKIFLTAMHGAHDFAPPLPAEPFEIFEKTDGSLIIVFHYDGRWHAASKGSFVSGQAQWAQAVLDAADLSGLDPELTYLAEAVYPANRVVVDYGRREDLVLLAAYRPADRVEEPLSSVAPGWKPIGTVVRSWGLRDGLAELERLAATSTTLDGVRADGTDEEGYVIRYASGARAKIKLSAYLALHKLFTGTNERTVWEVLASGQDPAVLFDEVPDEFADWTRAVAASLRERHDRLVERAREEYGRVVAALPAGADRKAFALEAAGAEHRGVLFLLHDGRDDAVSAWAWREVKPRGDRPFRDAED
;
A
#
# COMPACT_ATOMS: atom_id res chain seq x y z
N MET A 1 -18.93 -10.49 25.82
CA MET A 1 -17.88 -9.78 25.03
C MET A 1 -16.63 -10.63 25.04
N THR A 2 -15.95 -10.78 23.91
CA THR A 2 -14.64 -11.43 23.84
C THR A 2 -13.61 -10.53 24.49
N ASP A 3 -12.81 -11.08 25.39
CA ASP A 3 -11.69 -10.38 26.04
C ASP A 3 -10.46 -10.44 25.13
N LEU A 4 -9.70 -9.34 25.06
CA LEU A 4 -8.47 -9.24 24.27
C LEU A 4 -7.47 -10.32 24.67
N ASP A 5 -7.29 -10.55 25.96
CA ASP A 5 -6.36 -11.53 26.53
C ASP A 5 -6.71 -12.97 26.15
N THR A 6 -8.01 -13.24 25.93
CA THR A 6 -8.49 -14.53 25.41
C THR A 6 -8.19 -14.68 23.91
N LEU A 7 -8.25 -13.59 23.16
CA LEU A 7 -8.00 -13.61 21.72
C LEU A 7 -6.50 -13.53 21.38
N LEU A 8 -5.76 -12.73 22.13
CA LEU A 8 -4.32 -12.49 22.01
C LEU A 8 -3.67 -12.71 23.39
N PRO A 9 -3.04 -13.86 23.66
CA PRO A 9 -2.38 -14.12 24.94
C PRO A 9 -1.41 -12.98 25.29
N PRO A 10 -1.50 -12.36 26.48
CA PRO A 10 -0.77 -11.13 26.82
C PRO A 10 0.75 -11.24 26.65
N ALA A 11 1.32 -12.39 27.02
CA ALA A 11 2.77 -12.62 26.87
C ALA A 11 3.20 -12.66 25.41
N ASP A 12 2.40 -13.29 24.54
CA ASP A 12 2.70 -13.40 23.11
C ASP A 12 2.51 -12.06 22.40
N LEU A 13 1.46 -11.30 22.79
CA LEU A 13 1.22 -9.95 22.26
C LEU A 13 2.36 -9.00 22.66
N ALA A 14 2.77 -9.03 23.94
CA ALA A 14 3.88 -8.22 24.42
C ALA A 14 5.18 -8.54 23.70
N ALA A 15 5.50 -9.82 23.52
CA ALA A 15 6.68 -10.26 22.78
C ALA A 15 6.64 -9.81 21.30
N ALA A 16 5.47 -9.92 20.63
CA ALA A 16 5.31 -9.45 19.25
C ALA A 16 5.46 -7.92 19.13
N MET A 17 5.01 -7.16 20.13
CA MET A 17 5.17 -5.70 20.15
C MET A 17 6.64 -5.31 20.44
N GLU A 18 7.31 -5.95 21.39
CA GLU A 18 8.72 -5.72 21.70
C GLU A 18 9.62 -6.03 20.51
N ALA A 19 9.32 -7.12 19.78
CA ALA A 19 10.01 -7.49 18.54
C ALA A 19 9.69 -6.57 17.34
N GLY A 20 8.80 -5.59 17.49
CA GLY A 20 8.40 -4.68 16.40
C GLY A 20 7.47 -5.32 15.36
N HIS A 21 6.92 -6.51 15.62
CA HIS A 21 6.04 -7.20 14.66
C HIS A 21 4.57 -6.78 14.74
N VAL A 22 4.15 -6.20 15.88
CA VAL A 22 2.83 -5.62 16.08
C VAL A 22 2.97 -4.20 16.59
N SER A 23 2.20 -3.28 16.02
CA SER A 23 2.05 -1.93 16.52
C SER A 23 0.70 -1.75 17.19
N ARG A 24 0.68 -0.99 18.29
CA ARG A 24 -0.52 -0.49 18.97
C ARG A 24 -0.59 1.01 18.77
N LYS A 25 -1.77 1.52 18.38
CA LYS A 25 -2.04 2.96 18.33
C LYS A 25 -3.29 3.26 19.11
N THR A 26 -3.24 4.28 19.95
CA THR A 26 -4.38 4.74 20.75
C THR A 26 -5.26 5.68 19.94
N HIS A 27 -6.57 5.64 20.22
CA HIS A 27 -7.50 6.63 19.68
C HIS A 27 -7.23 8.01 20.31
N PRO A 28 -7.37 9.12 19.55
CA PRO A 28 -7.05 10.47 20.07
C PRO A 28 -7.84 10.89 21.30
N THR A 29 -9.09 10.43 21.45
CA THR A 29 -10.03 10.92 22.48
C THR A 29 -10.79 9.82 23.22
N LEU A 30 -10.81 8.58 22.69
CA LEU A 30 -11.51 7.45 23.31
C LEU A 30 -10.50 6.47 23.91
N PRO A 31 -10.90 5.70 24.94
CA PRO A 31 -10.05 4.67 25.53
C PRO A 31 -9.97 3.42 24.64
N LEU A 32 -9.59 3.59 23.39
CA LEU A 32 -9.50 2.53 22.40
C LEU A 32 -8.08 2.42 21.85
N SER A 33 -7.66 1.21 21.60
CA SER A 33 -6.42 0.89 20.89
C SER A 33 -6.68 0.02 19.68
N ILE A 34 -5.95 0.29 18.57
CA ILE A 34 -5.94 -0.53 17.38
C ILE A 34 -4.60 -1.27 17.27
N TYR A 35 -4.66 -2.57 16.99
CA TYR A 35 -3.51 -3.45 16.86
C TYR A 35 -3.35 -3.88 15.41
N THR A 36 -2.16 -3.68 14.84
CA THR A 36 -1.85 -4.09 13.47
C THR A 36 -0.44 -4.66 13.36
N TYR A 37 -0.25 -5.69 12.52
CA TYR A 37 1.09 -6.16 12.19
C TYR A 37 1.85 -5.09 11.40
N THR A 38 3.17 -5.08 11.56
CA THR A 38 4.07 -4.10 10.94
C THR A 38 4.59 -4.57 9.57
N ARG A 39 5.31 -3.67 8.89
CA ARG A 39 6.04 -4.03 7.65
C ARG A 39 7.12 -5.06 7.93
N GLU A 40 7.83 -4.96 9.06
CA GLU A 40 8.84 -5.93 9.49
C GLU A 40 8.25 -7.33 9.65
N CYS A 41 7.09 -7.44 10.29
CA CYS A 41 6.34 -8.69 10.39
C CYS A 41 6.00 -9.25 9.01
N GLN A 42 5.50 -8.41 8.12
CA GLN A 42 5.05 -8.81 6.80
C GLN A 42 6.21 -9.26 5.90
N TYR A 43 7.27 -8.47 5.78
CA TYR A 43 8.43 -8.79 4.94
C TYR A 43 9.29 -9.91 5.54
N GLY A 44 9.33 -10.01 6.89
CA GLY A 44 9.99 -11.10 7.60
C GLY A 44 9.18 -12.41 7.62
N HIS A 45 7.94 -12.40 7.09
CA HIS A 45 7.01 -13.55 7.16
C HIS A 45 6.80 -14.08 8.58
N VAL A 46 6.80 -13.17 9.59
CA VAL A 46 6.64 -13.55 11.00
C VAL A 46 5.15 -13.69 11.34
N TRP A 47 4.55 -14.77 10.82
CA TRP A 47 3.13 -15.05 11.00
C TRP A 47 2.88 -16.04 12.13
N THR A 48 2.44 -15.53 13.26
CA THR A 48 1.98 -16.28 14.44
C THR A 48 0.46 -16.10 14.59
N PRO A 49 -0.22 -16.89 15.43
CA PRO A 49 -1.64 -16.66 15.73
C PRO A 49 -1.92 -15.21 16.18
N VAL A 50 -1.00 -14.57 16.90
CA VAL A 50 -1.12 -13.19 17.36
C VAL A 50 -0.96 -12.20 16.20
N THR A 51 0.13 -12.27 15.45
CA THR A 51 0.40 -11.31 14.36
C THR A 51 -0.65 -11.39 13.27
N MET A 52 -1.15 -12.60 12.95
CA MET A 52 -2.22 -12.80 11.98
C MET A 52 -3.56 -12.16 12.40
N ARG A 53 -3.85 -12.09 13.70
CA ARG A 53 -5.07 -11.46 14.24
C ARG A 53 -4.94 -9.94 14.32
N CYS A 54 -3.74 -9.41 14.49
CA CYS A 54 -3.46 -7.98 14.53
C CYS A 54 -3.53 -7.37 13.14
N ARG A 55 -4.74 -7.14 12.62
CA ARG A 55 -5.00 -6.55 11.31
C ARG A 55 -6.08 -5.47 11.38
N GLY A 56 -5.96 -4.59 12.40
CA GLY A 56 -6.96 -3.58 12.71
C GLY A 56 -7.90 -4.02 13.85
N LEU A 57 -7.48 -4.93 14.69
CA LEU A 57 -8.22 -5.33 15.87
C LEU A 57 -8.33 -4.13 16.83
N VAL A 58 -9.56 -3.80 17.25
CA VAL A 58 -9.79 -2.71 18.19
C VAL A 58 -10.25 -3.26 19.53
N ALA A 59 -9.62 -2.78 20.61
CA ALA A 59 -9.99 -3.12 21.97
C ALA A 59 -10.17 -1.86 22.83
N ASP A 60 -11.04 -1.98 23.82
CA ASP A 60 -11.25 -0.98 24.87
C ASP A 60 -10.16 -1.13 25.94
N ASP A 61 -9.40 -0.07 26.15
CA ASP A 61 -8.25 -0.05 27.06
C ASP A 61 -8.63 -0.10 28.56
N LEU A 62 -9.89 0.17 28.89
CA LEU A 62 -10.38 0.14 30.27
C LEU A 62 -10.93 -1.23 30.67
N SER A 63 -11.70 -1.85 29.77
CA SER A 63 -12.35 -3.12 30.00
C SER A 63 -11.61 -4.34 29.49
N GLY A 64 -10.67 -4.15 28.54
CA GLY A 64 -10.04 -5.22 27.79
C GLY A 64 -10.94 -5.87 26.73
N ALA A 65 -12.15 -5.36 26.53
CA ALA A 65 -13.10 -5.95 25.59
C ALA A 65 -12.68 -5.71 24.13
N VAL A 66 -12.83 -6.73 23.30
CA VAL A 66 -12.69 -6.57 21.83
C VAL A 66 -13.91 -5.82 21.31
N VAL A 67 -13.68 -4.62 20.78
CA VAL A 67 -14.71 -3.73 20.22
C VAL A 67 -14.92 -4.00 18.74
N ALA A 68 -13.84 -4.20 17.99
CA ALA A 68 -13.92 -4.51 16.55
C ALA A 68 -13.03 -5.70 16.20
N LEU A 69 -13.62 -6.65 15.45
CA LEU A 69 -12.97 -7.88 15.01
C LEU A 69 -12.81 -7.88 13.49
N PRO A 70 -11.59 -7.60 12.96
CA PRO A 70 -11.32 -7.64 11.52
C PRO A 70 -11.05 -9.07 11.02
N PHE A 71 -10.93 -9.22 9.69
CA PHE A 71 -10.34 -10.43 9.12
C PHE A 71 -8.94 -10.70 9.70
N PRO A 72 -8.59 -11.94 9.98
CA PRO A 72 -7.19 -12.32 10.15
C PRO A 72 -6.43 -12.12 8.83
N LYS A 73 -5.10 -12.25 8.86
CA LYS A 73 -4.29 -12.26 7.64
C LYS A 73 -4.80 -13.34 6.68
N ILE A 74 -5.06 -12.94 5.44
CA ILE A 74 -5.47 -13.83 4.36
C ILE A 74 -4.27 -14.01 3.42
N PHE A 75 -3.87 -15.25 3.17
CA PHE A 75 -2.72 -15.58 2.33
C PHE A 75 -3.16 -15.90 0.89
N LEU A 76 -2.21 -15.80 -0.05
CA LEU A 76 -2.40 -16.30 -1.41
C LEU A 76 -2.57 -17.82 -1.41
N THR A 77 -3.37 -18.37 -2.31
CA THR A 77 -3.56 -19.84 -2.43
C THR A 77 -2.24 -20.57 -2.58
N ALA A 78 -1.30 -20.03 -3.35
CA ALA A 78 0.03 -20.61 -3.56
C ALA A 78 0.91 -20.68 -2.29
N MET A 79 0.56 -19.97 -1.21
CA MET A 79 1.29 -20.03 0.06
C MET A 79 0.78 -21.18 0.95
N HIS A 80 -0.46 -21.62 0.74
CA HIS A 80 -1.06 -22.67 1.54
C HIS A 80 -0.45 -24.03 1.24
N GLY A 81 -0.03 -24.73 2.31
CA GLY A 81 0.72 -25.99 2.22
C GLY A 81 2.20 -25.82 1.84
N ALA A 82 2.63 -24.64 1.42
CA ALA A 82 4.03 -24.31 1.14
C ALA A 82 4.75 -23.69 2.33
N HIS A 83 4.00 -23.14 3.29
CA HIS A 83 4.54 -22.49 4.50
C HIS A 83 3.76 -22.94 5.73
N ASP A 84 4.45 -23.14 6.84
CA ASP A 84 3.87 -23.60 8.12
C ASP A 84 2.78 -22.67 8.67
N PHE A 85 2.89 -21.36 8.41
CA PHE A 85 1.88 -20.37 8.82
C PHE A 85 0.62 -20.35 7.95
N ALA A 86 0.63 -21.03 6.81
CA ALA A 86 -0.49 -21.14 5.86
C ALA A 86 -0.79 -22.63 5.63
N PRO A 87 -1.59 -23.28 6.51
CA PRO A 87 -1.91 -24.69 6.40
C PRO A 87 -2.61 -25.01 5.06
N PRO A 88 -2.57 -26.26 4.59
CA PRO A 88 -3.29 -26.67 3.39
C PRO A 88 -4.75 -26.23 3.40
N LEU A 89 -5.24 -25.79 2.25
CA LEU A 89 -6.63 -25.38 2.10
C LEU A 89 -7.57 -26.57 2.28
N PRO A 90 -8.77 -26.38 2.84
CA PRO A 90 -9.75 -27.44 3.03
C PRO A 90 -10.22 -28.04 1.68
N ALA A 91 -10.47 -29.32 1.66
CA ALA A 91 -11.08 -30.02 0.50
C ALA A 91 -12.61 -29.94 0.58
N GLU A 92 -13.16 -28.74 0.51
CA GLU A 92 -14.60 -28.46 0.58
C GLU A 92 -14.99 -27.38 -0.44
N PRO A 93 -16.28 -27.26 -0.82
CA PRO A 93 -16.73 -26.15 -1.66
C PRO A 93 -16.46 -24.80 -1.01
N PHE A 94 -16.25 -23.79 -1.85
CA PHE A 94 -15.98 -22.43 -1.41
C PHE A 94 -16.83 -21.42 -2.19
N GLU A 95 -17.13 -20.32 -1.56
CA GLU A 95 -17.75 -19.17 -2.18
C GLU A 95 -16.66 -18.22 -2.72
N ILE A 96 -16.89 -17.69 -3.92
CA ILE A 96 -15.95 -16.78 -4.58
C ILE A 96 -16.50 -15.35 -4.49
N PHE A 97 -15.67 -14.44 -3.98
CA PHE A 97 -15.95 -13.01 -3.92
C PHE A 97 -14.96 -12.24 -4.79
N GLU A 98 -15.40 -11.12 -5.32
CA GLU A 98 -14.50 -10.12 -5.91
C GLU A 98 -13.47 -9.68 -4.85
N LYS A 99 -12.21 -9.61 -5.26
CA LYS A 99 -11.23 -8.91 -4.46
C LYS A 99 -11.19 -7.46 -4.90
N THR A 100 -12.05 -6.67 -4.27
CA THR A 100 -12.09 -5.22 -4.47
C THR A 100 -10.74 -4.60 -4.09
N ASP A 101 -10.19 -3.76 -4.96
CA ASP A 101 -8.89 -3.09 -4.79
C ASP A 101 -9.08 -1.70 -4.17
N GLY A 102 -8.72 -1.54 -2.92
CA GLY A 102 -8.87 -0.30 -2.16
C GLY A 102 -8.20 -0.42 -0.79
N SER A 103 -8.81 0.19 0.21
CA SER A 103 -8.32 0.15 1.59
C SER A 103 -9.35 -0.43 2.54
N LEU A 104 -8.93 -1.42 3.35
CA LEU A 104 -9.80 -2.01 4.36
C LEU A 104 -10.22 -0.97 5.39
N ILE A 105 -11.54 -0.85 5.56
CA ILE A 105 -12.20 -0.07 6.61
C ILE A 105 -12.91 -1.01 7.57
N ILE A 106 -12.77 -0.69 8.84
CA ILE A 106 -13.37 -1.40 9.97
C ILE A 106 -14.37 -0.45 10.59
N VAL A 107 -15.66 -0.78 10.49
CA VAL A 107 -16.77 0.01 11.03
C VAL A 107 -17.32 -0.69 12.27
N PHE A 108 -17.40 0.02 13.37
CA PHE A 108 -17.84 -0.49 14.66
C PHE A 108 -18.58 0.56 15.47
N HIS A 109 -19.42 0.10 16.39
CA HIS A 109 -20.15 0.96 17.30
C HIS A 109 -19.46 1.03 18.65
N TYR A 110 -19.28 2.25 19.20
CA TYR A 110 -18.73 2.47 20.52
C TYR A 110 -19.26 3.77 21.11
N ASP A 111 -19.60 3.77 22.39
CA ASP A 111 -20.12 4.94 23.13
C ASP A 111 -21.28 5.66 22.42
N GLY A 112 -22.24 4.86 21.92
CA GLY A 112 -23.45 5.37 21.25
C GLY A 112 -23.23 5.93 19.83
N ARG A 113 -22.04 5.73 19.22
CA ARG A 113 -21.70 6.25 17.90
C ARG A 113 -21.02 5.18 17.01
N TRP A 114 -21.15 5.38 15.71
CA TRP A 114 -20.42 4.58 14.72
C TRP A 114 -19.07 5.22 14.42
N HIS A 115 -18.06 4.39 14.33
CA HIS A 115 -16.68 4.77 14.08
C HIS A 115 -16.11 3.99 12.91
N ALA A 116 -15.21 4.63 12.16
CA ALA A 116 -14.44 4.01 11.10
C ALA A 116 -12.94 4.04 11.42
N ALA A 117 -12.25 2.94 11.19
CA ALA A 117 -10.80 2.86 11.24
C ALA A 117 -10.28 2.17 9.98
N SER A 118 -9.08 2.53 9.53
CA SER A 118 -8.35 1.71 8.57
C SER A 118 -7.65 0.55 9.27
N LYS A 119 -6.99 -0.32 8.55
CA LYS A 119 -6.23 -1.47 9.09
C LYS A 119 -5.29 -1.12 10.27
N GLY A 120 -4.78 0.09 10.34
CA GLY A 120 -3.80 0.46 11.37
C GLY A 120 -3.94 1.88 11.91
N SER A 121 -5.07 2.55 11.72
CA SER A 121 -5.23 3.94 12.18
C SER A 121 -6.69 4.36 12.29
N PHE A 122 -6.99 5.12 13.35
CA PHE A 122 -8.27 5.82 13.52
C PHE A 122 -8.31 7.15 12.77
N VAL A 123 -7.16 7.68 12.33
CA VAL A 123 -7.03 9.04 11.79
C VAL A 123 -6.34 9.10 10.42
N SER A 124 -6.22 7.97 9.73
CA SER A 124 -5.73 7.97 8.35
C SER A 124 -6.71 8.68 7.42
N GLY A 125 -6.26 9.13 6.24
CA GLY A 125 -7.15 9.73 5.23
C GLY A 125 -8.31 8.81 4.86
N GLN A 126 -8.06 7.50 4.76
CA GLN A 126 -9.07 6.48 4.47
C GLN A 126 -10.10 6.37 5.60
N ALA A 127 -9.64 6.36 6.87
CA ALA A 127 -10.55 6.33 8.03
C ALA A 127 -11.41 7.59 8.10
N GLN A 128 -10.83 8.77 7.85
CA GLN A 128 -11.55 10.04 7.85
C GLN A 128 -12.56 10.11 6.72
N TRP A 129 -12.19 9.66 5.52
CA TRP A 129 -13.10 9.61 4.37
C TRP A 129 -14.29 8.66 4.67
N ALA A 130 -14.01 7.46 5.18
CA ALA A 130 -15.03 6.50 5.56
C ALA A 130 -15.94 7.04 6.68
N GLN A 131 -15.38 7.73 7.68
CA GLN A 131 -16.17 8.36 8.74
C GLN A 131 -17.11 9.41 8.16
N ALA A 132 -16.68 10.23 7.21
CA ALA A 132 -17.54 11.22 6.55
C ALA A 132 -18.69 10.57 5.77
N VAL A 133 -18.46 9.41 5.15
CA VAL A 133 -19.52 8.61 4.50
C VAL A 133 -20.53 8.12 5.53
N LEU A 134 -20.07 7.58 6.67
CA LEU A 134 -20.97 7.14 7.75
C LEU A 134 -21.79 8.29 8.34
N ASP A 135 -21.15 9.43 8.59
CA ASP A 135 -21.81 10.60 9.19
C ASP A 135 -22.93 11.17 8.27
N ALA A 136 -22.85 10.91 6.96
CA ALA A 136 -23.85 11.34 5.98
C ALA A 136 -24.95 10.29 5.71
N ALA A 137 -24.77 9.04 6.15
CA ALA A 137 -25.66 7.93 5.84
C ALA A 137 -26.71 7.67 6.95
N ASP A 138 -27.81 6.98 6.59
CA ASP A 138 -28.73 6.42 7.56
C ASP A 138 -28.16 5.09 8.10
N LEU A 139 -27.74 5.10 9.37
CA LEU A 139 -27.12 3.98 10.05
C LEU A 139 -28.10 3.17 10.92
N SER A 140 -29.38 3.51 10.92
CA SER A 140 -30.42 2.87 11.75
C SER A 140 -30.60 1.37 11.45
N GLY A 141 -30.21 0.93 10.26
CA GLY A 141 -30.25 -0.47 9.84
C GLY A 141 -29.05 -1.30 10.28
N LEU A 142 -28.03 -0.70 10.90
CA LEU A 142 -26.86 -1.43 11.37
C LEU A 142 -27.09 -2.00 12.78
N ASP A 143 -26.60 -3.23 13.00
CA ASP A 143 -26.57 -3.86 14.33
C ASP A 143 -25.33 -3.38 15.11
N PRO A 144 -25.47 -2.67 16.25
CA PRO A 144 -24.36 -2.14 17.02
C PRO A 144 -23.45 -3.22 17.67
N GLU A 145 -23.88 -4.48 17.68
CA GLU A 145 -23.06 -5.59 18.13
C GLU A 145 -22.13 -6.16 17.07
N LEU A 146 -22.22 -5.66 15.82
CA LEU A 146 -21.42 -6.14 14.72
C LEU A 146 -20.25 -5.20 14.39
N THR A 147 -19.16 -5.79 13.96
CA THR A 147 -18.10 -5.14 13.20
C THR A 147 -18.35 -5.35 11.72
N TYR A 148 -18.51 -4.27 10.96
CA TYR A 148 -18.62 -4.34 9.50
C TYR A 148 -17.26 -4.08 8.88
N LEU A 149 -16.88 -4.90 7.91
CA LEU A 149 -15.64 -4.78 7.16
C LEU A 149 -15.99 -4.35 5.74
N ALA A 150 -15.43 -3.24 5.31
CA ALA A 150 -15.67 -2.70 3.98
C ALA A 150 -14.36 -2.34 3.28
N GLU A 151 -14.38 -2.28 1.96
CA GLU A 151 -13.29 -1.73 1.16
C GLU A 151 -13.66 -0.31 0.73
N ALA A 152 -12.79 0.65 1.06
CA ALA A 152 -12.94 2.03 0.62
C ALA A 152 -12.43 2.19 -0.81
N VAL A 153 -13.34 2.49 -1.71
CA VAL A 153 -13.08 2.74 -3.13
C VAL A 153 -13.39 4.19 -3.44
N TYR A 154 -12.38 5.00 -3.74
CA TYR A 154 -12.56 6.38 -4.22
C TYR A 154 -11.30 6.82 -5.01
N PRO A 155 -11.41 7.81 -5.94
CA PRO A 155 -10.32 8.11 -6.88
C PRO A 155 -8.97 8.41 -6.21
N ALA A 156 -8.96 9.15 -5.09
CA ALA A 156 -7.73 9.48 -4.38
C ALA A 156 -7.11 8.29 -3.61
N ASN A 157 -7.85 7.17 -3.46
CA ASN A 157 -7.41 5.92 -2.81
C ASN A 157 -7.13 4.80 -3.83
N ARG A 158 -7.03 5.10 -5.11
CA ARG A 158 -6.75 4.10 -6.13
C ARG A 158 -5.38 3.45 -5.90
N VAL A 159 -5.35 2.12 -5.85
CA VAL A 159 -4.11 1.32 -5.77
C VAL A 159 -3.66 0.93 -7.18
N VAL A 160 -4.40 0.04 -7.86
CA VAL A 160 -4.12 -0.34 -9.26
C VAL A 160 -5.39 -0.25 -10.08
N VAL A 161 -6.49 -0.92 -9.64
CA VAL A 161 -7.74 -0.99 -10.39
C VAL A 161 -8.35 0.39 -10.57
N ASP A 162 -8.81 0.68 -11.80
CA ASP A 162 -9.46 1.94 -12.15
C ASP A 162 -10.97 1.82 -12.05
N TYR A 163 -11.51 2.27 -10.94
CA TYR A 163 -12.96 2.37 -10.74
C TYR A 163 -13.57 3.68 -11.27
N GLY A 164 -12.78 4.49 -12.00
CA GLY A 164 -13.22 5.80 -12.50
C GLY A 164 -13.53 6.77 -11.37
N ARG A 165 -14.76 7.30 -11.37
CA ARG A 165 -15.23 8.26 -10.35
C ARG A 165 -16.03 7.60 -9.22
N ARG A 166 -15.99 6.28 -9.10
CA ARG A 166 -16.70 5.55 -8.05
C ARG A 166 -16.20 6.01 -6.67
N GLU A 167 -17.14 6.33 -5.81
CA GLU A 167 -16.93 6.56 -4.37
C GLU A 167 -17.86 5.62 -3.63
N ASP A 168 -17.30 4.64 -2.90
CA ASP A 168 -18.09 3.55 -2.33
C ASP A 168 -17.38 2.93 -1.12
N LEU A 169 -18.18 2.51 -0.15
CA LEU A 169 -17.78 1.57 0.90
C LEU A 169 -18.38 0.20 0.56
N VAL A 170 -17.58 -0.69 -0.03
CA VAL A 170 -18.01 -2.01 -0.46
C VAL A 170 -17.99 -2.98 0.73
N LEU A 171 -19.15 -3.40 1.22
CA LEU A 171 -19.24 -4.36 2.32
C LEU A 171 -18.63 -5.70 1.94
N LEU A 172 -17.65 -6.16 2.72
CA LEU A 172 -16.95 -7.42 2.53
C LEU A 172 -17.43 -8.52 3.47
N ALA A 173 -17.72 -8.18 4.72
CA ALA A 173 -18.19 -9.09 5.78
C ALA A 173 -18.72 -8.33 6.98
N ALA A 174 -19.42 -9.02 7.85
CA ALA A 174 -19.74 -8.55 9.19
C ALA A 174 -19.48 -9.64 10.22
N TYR A 175 -18.89 -9.27 11.35
CA TYR A 175 -18.54 -10.18 12.43
C TYR A 175 -19.16 -9.76 13.74
N ARG A 176 -19.63 -10.70 14.52
CA ARG A 176 -19.99 -10.51 15.92
C ARG A 176 -18.74 -10.75 16.79
N PRO A 177 -18.15 -9.72 17.42
CA PRO A 177 -16.95 -9.89 18.23
C PRO A 177 -17.14 -10.84 19.44
N ALA A 178 -18.36 -10.91 19.98
CA ALA A 178 -18.67 -11.69 21.18
C ALA A 178 -18.41 -13.20 21.04
N ASP A 179 -18.74 -13.78 19.89
CA ASP A 179 -18.59 -15.20 19.59
C ASP A 179 -17.73 -15.47 18.37
N ARG A 180 -17.27 -14.41 17.72
CA ARG A 180 -16.42 -14.43 16.51
C ARG A 180 -17.10 -15.06 15.29
N VAL A 181 -18.43 -15.01 15.28
CA VAL A 181 -19.24 -15.52 14.17
C VAL A 181 -19.33 -14.46 13.08
N GLU A 182 -19.19 -14.90 11.85
CA GLU A 182 -19.46 -14.11 10.66
C GLU A 182 -20.92 -14.20 10.28
N GLU A 183 -21.58 -13.06 10.17
CA GLU A 183 -22.97 -13.00 9.71
C GLU A 183 -23.04 -13.19 8.19
N PRO A 184 -24.07 -13.90 7.69
CA PRO A 184 -24.30 -13.97 6.25
C PRO A 184 -24.46 -12.58 5.64
N LEU A 185 -23.78 -12.30 4.52
CA LEU A 185 -23.90 -11.00 3.84
C LEU A 185 -25.36 -10.66 3.50
N SER A 186 -26.17 -11.64 3.17
CA SER A 186 -27.60 -11.45 2.87
C SER A 186 -28.41 -10.89 4.06
N SER A 187 -28.00 -11.16 5.28
CA SER A 187 -28.67 -10.66 6.49
C SER A 187 -28.31 -9.20 6.82
N VAL A 188 -27.08 -8.79 6.53
CA VAL A 188 -26.56 -7.44 6.86
C VAL A 188 -26.64 -6.46 5.68
N ALA A 189 -26.72 -6.94 4.45
CA ALA A 189 -26.78 -6.13 3.24
C ALA A 189 -27.92 -5.10 3.22
N PRO A 190 -29.15 -5.40 3.70
CA PRO A 190 -30.23 -4.41 3.74
C PRO A 190 -29.88 -3.18 4.60
N GLY A 191 -29.26 -3.38 5.76
CA GLY A 191 -28.80 -2.28 6.64
C GLY A 191 -27.62 -1.49 6.08
N TRP A 192 -26.78 -2.13 5.26
CA TRP A 192 -25.64 -1.48 4.63
C TRP A 192 -25.97 -0.65 3.39
N LYS A 193 -27.09 -0.93 2.72
CA LYS A 193 -27.49 -0.29 1.47
C LYS A 193 -27.48 1.26 1.46
N PRO A 194 -27.82 1.97 2.56
CA PRO A 194 -27.69 3.42 2.60
C PRO A 194 -26.26 3.95 2.64
N ILE A 195 -25.27 3.09 2.94
CA ILE A 195 -23.87 3.44 3.13
C ILE A 195 -23.06 3.16 1.87
N GLY A 196 -23.29 2.00 1.24
CA GLY A 196 -22.52 1.56 0.09
C GLY A 196 -23.05 0.26 -0.51
N THR A 197 -22.25 -0.33 -1.41
CA THR A 197 -22.60 -1.57 -2.07
C THR A 197 -22.12 -2.79 -1.26
N VAL A 198 -22.47 -3.98 -1.74
CA VAL A 198 -21.99 -5.26 -1.19
C VAL A 198 -21.05 -5.89 -2.22
N VAL A 199 -19.99 -6.51 -1.75
CA VAL A 199 -19.02 -7.20 -2.60
C VAL A 199 -19.72 -8.21 -3.52
N ARG A 200 -19.29 -8.24 -4.78
CA ARG A 200 -19.81 -9.20 -5.76
C ARG A 200 -19.43 -10.62 -5.36
N SER A 201 -20.40 -11.53 -5.43
CA SER A 201 -20.19 -12.97 -5.25
C SER A 201 -20.58 -13.73 -6.53
N TRP A 202 -19.78 -14.73 -6.88
CA TRP A 202 -20.13 -15.70 -7.93
C TRP A 202 -20.76 -16.98 -7.35
N GLY A 203 -21.05 -16.95 -6.04
CA GLY A 203 -21.67 -18.05 -5.32
C GLY A 203 -20.73 -19.23 -5.07
N LEU A 204 -21.32 -20.36 -4.68
CA LEU A 204 -20.60 -21.55 -4.31
C LEU A 204 -19.98 -22.23 -5.54
N ARG A 205 -18.72 -22.62 -5.43
CA ARG A 205 -17.95 -23.31 -6.47
C ARG A 205 -17.08 -24.41 -5.85
N ASP A 206 -16.59 -25.26 -6.73
CA ASP A 206 -15.48 -26.20 -6.56
C ASP A 206 -14.47 -25.97 -7.70
N GLY A 207 -13.33 -26.64 -7.67
CA GLY A 207 -12.34 -26.54 -8.74
C GLY A 207 -11.36 -25.38 -8.57
N LEU A 208 -10.69 -25.30 -7.41
CA LEU A 208 -9.65 -24.30 -7.13
C LEU A 208 -8.59 -24.20 -8.24
N ALA A 209 -8.14 -25.36 -8.78
CA ALA A 209 -7.13 -25.40 -9.83
C ALA A 209 -7.56 -24.66 -11.11
N GLU A 210 -8.86 -24.69 -11.46
CA GLU A 210 -9.38 -23.95 -12.60
C GLU A 210 -9.33 -22.43 -12.34
N LEU A 211 -9.71 -21.99 -11.13
CA LEU A 211 -9.66 -20.59 -10.75
C LEU A 211 -8.22 -20.07 -10.75
N GLU A 212 -7.27 -20.87 -10.27
CA GLU A 212 -5.83 -20.53 -10.31
C GLU A 212 -5.29 -20.44 -11.74
N ARG A 213 -5.74 -21.35 -12.63
CA ARG A 213 -5.37 -21.32 -14.04
C ARG A 213 -5.90 -20.06 -14.74
N LEU A 214 -7.14 -19.67 -14.48
CA LEU A 214 -7.73 -18.43 -15.00
C LEU A 214 -6.95 -17.22 -14.50
N ALA A 215 -6.62 -17.14 -13.22
CA ALA A 215 -5.84 -16.07 -12.64
C ALA A 215 -4.43 -15.98 -13.23
N ALA A 216 -3.76 -17.10 -13.46
CA ALA A 216 -2.43 -17.16 -14.08
C ALA A 216 -2.43 -16.64 -15.53
N THR A 217 -3.53 -16.80 -16.26
CA THR A 217 -3.70 -16.26 -17.62
C THR A 217 -4.35 -14.88 -17.65
N SER A 218 -4.61 -14.27 -16.48
CA SER A 218 -5.36 -13.02 -16.33
C SER A 218 -6.73 -13.06 -17.02
N THR A 219 -7.39 -14.23 -16.96
CA THR A 219 -8.76 -14.40 -17.45
C THR A 219 -9.71 -14.34 -16.26
N THR A 220 -10.71 -13.47 -16.35
CA THR A 220 -11.72 -13.31 -15.29
C THR A 220 -12.70 -14.48 -15.29
N LEU A 221 -13.48 -14.64 -14.22
CA LEU A 221 -14.56 -15.63 -14.14
C LEU A 221 -15.66 -15.42 -15.20
N ASP A 222 -15.77 -14.21 -15.74
CA ASP A 222 -16.69 -13.89 -16.85
C ASP A 222 -16.07 -14.21 -18.23
N GLY A 223 -14.85 -14.79 -18.28
CA GLY A 223 -14.16 -15.20 -19.49
C GLY A 223 -13.48 -14.05 -20.25
N VAL A 224 -13.37 -12.88 -19.66
CA VAL A 224 -12.71 -11.70 -20.26
C VAL A 224 -11.24 -11.68 -19.83
N ARG A 225 -10.36 -11.29 -20.75
CA ARG A 225 -8.95 -11.07 -20.41
C ARG A 225 -8.80 -9.70 -19.74
N ALA A 226 -8.34 -9.69 -18.50
CA ALA A 226 -8.04 -8.47 -17.76
C ALA A 226 -6.65 -7.93 -18.13
N ASP A 227 -6.53 -6.61 -18.21
CA ASP A 227 -5.27 -5.91 -18.44
C ASP A 227 -4.51 -5.57 -17.14
N GLY A 228 -5.14 -5.82 -15.99
CA GLY A 228 -4.62 -5.57 -14.65
C GLY A 228 -5.10 -4.28 -14.01
N THR A 229 -5.77 -3.39 -14.76
CA THR A 229 -6.45 -2.20 -14.21
C THR A 229 -7.95 -2.43 -14.00
N ASP A 230 -8.48 -3.57 -14.45
CA ASP A 230 -9.92 -3.89 -14.43
C ASP A 230 -10.32 -4.62 -13.15
N GLU A 231 -9.49 -5.59 -12.71
CA GLU A 231 -9.82 -6.53 -11.64
C GLU A 231 -8.55 -7.00 -10.92
N GLU A 232 -8.57 -6.98 -9.58
CA GLU A 232 -7.46 -7.47 -8.76
C GLU A 232 -7.39 -9.00 -8.73
N GLY A 233 -8.56 -9.64 -8.61
CA GLY A 233 -8.70 -11.07 -8.44
C GLY A 233 -9.84 -11.46 -7.51
N TYR A 234 -9.62 -12.51 -6.69
CA TYR A 234 -10.68 -13.14 -5.91
C TYR A 234 -10.28 -13.41 -4.47
N VAL A 235 -11.28 -13.38 -3.58
CA VAL A 235 -11.22 -13.98 -2.25
C VAL A 235 -12.13 -15.20 -2.24
N ILE A 236 -11.60 -16.35 -1.81
CA ILE A 236 -12.37 -17.56 -1.62
C ILE A 236 -12.62 -17.77 -0.12
N ARG A 237 -13.85 -18.17 0.22
CA ARG A 237 -14.29 -18.47 1.57
C ARG A 237 -14.85 -19.88 1.63
N TYR A 238 -14.21 -20.72 2.39
CA TYR A 238 -14.66 -22.09 2.66
C TYR A 238 -15.77 -22.13 3.70
N ALA A 239 -16.54 -23.21 3.74
CA ALA A 239 -17.62 -23.42 4.71
C ALA A 239 -17.10 -23.41 6.16
N SER A 240 -15.87 -23.82 6.39
CA SER A 240 -15.15 -23.73 7.66
C SER A 240 -14.81 -22.28 8.10
N GLY A 241 -15.05 -21.28 7.22
CA GLY A 241 -14.64 -19.90 7.43
C GLY A 241 -13.18 -19.59 7.00
N ALA A 242 -12.40 -20.61 6.61
CA ALA A 242 -11.08 -20.42 6.07
C ALA A 242 -11.13 -19.56 4.78
N ARG A 243 -10.13 -18.70 4.59
CA ARG A 243 -10.04 -17.83 3.42
C ARG A 243 -8.68 -17.90 2.78
N ALA A 244 -8.67 -17.77 1.47
CA ALA A 244 -7.48 -17.50 0.69
C ALA A 244 -7.78 -16.44 -0.38
N LYS A 245 -6.74 -15.84 -0.93
CA LYS A 245 -6.85 -14.87 -2.02
C LYS A 245 -6.11 -15.34 -3.26
N ILE A 246 -6.64 -14.99 -4.42
CA ILE A 246 -6.05 -15.23 -5.73
C ILE A 246 -5.97 -13.87 -6.42
N LYS A 247 -4.81 -13.54 -6.96
CA LYS A 247 -4.62 -12.30 -7.72
C LYS A 247 -4.36 -12.63 -9.18
N LEU A 248 -4.92 -11.85 -10.08
CA LEU A 248 -4.65 -11.95 -11.52
C LEU A 248 -3.19 -11.59 -11.81
N SER A 249 -2.56 -12.32 -12.73
CA SER A 249 -1.14 -12.10 -13.06
C SER A 249 -0.87 -10.71 -13.62
N ALA A 250 -1.78 -10.15 -14.44
CA ALA A 250 -1.66 -8.78 -14.95
C ALA A 250 -1.72 -7.75 -13.81
N TYR A 251 -2.66 -7.91 -12.85
CA TYR A 251 -2.70 -7.05 -11.65
C TYR A 251 -1.40 -7.14 -10.85
N LEU A 252 -0.86 -8.34 -10.62
CA LEU A 252 0.39 -8.51 -9.87
C LEU A 252 1.57 -7.79 -10.55
N ALA A 253 1.62 -7.82 -11.88
CA ALA A 253 2.65 -7.12 -12.65
C ALA A 253 2.56 -5.59 -12.44
N LEU A 254 1.37 -5.02 -12.58
CA LEU A 254 1.13 -3.59 -12.36
C LEU A 254 1.33 -3.18 -10.90
N HIS A 255 0.82 -3.97 -9.96
CA HIS A 255 1.00 -3.70 -8.53
C HIS A 255 2.50 -3.64 -8.16
N LYS A 256 3.29 -4.62 -8.63
CA LYS A 256 4.74 -4.62 -8.41
C LYS A 256 5.42 -3.38 -9.02
N LEU A 257 4.97 -2.97 -10.20
CA LEU A 257 5.49 -1.78 -10.87
C LEU A 257 5.16 -0.51 -10.05
N PHE A 258 3.90 -0.33 -9.65
CA PHE A 258 3.42 0.87 -8.96
C PHE A 258 4.01 1.00 -7.54
N THR A 259 4.13 -0.11 -6.82
CA THR A 259 4.67 -0.12 -5.45
C THR A 259 6.18 -0.26 -5.40
N GLY A 260 6.81 -0.75 -6.47
CA GLY A 260 8.25 -0.96 -6.57
C GLY A 260 9.01 0.17 -7.27
N THR A 261 8.32 1.02 -8.05
CA THR A 261 8.95 2.12 -8.76
C THR A 261 8.80 3.43 -7.97
N ASN A 262 9.92 4.10 -7.74
CA ASN A 262 9.98 5.37 -7.04
C ASN A 262 10.87 6.37 -7.80
N GLU A 263 10.95 7.62 -7.33
CA GLU A 263 11.81 8.64 -7.95
C GLU A 263 13.27 8.20 -8.09
N ARG A 264 13.76 7.39 -7.15
CA ARG A 264 15.12 6.86 -7.20
C ARG A 264 15.30 5.85 -8.34
N THR A 265 14.30 5.01 -8.62
CA THR A 265 14.32 4.10 -9.78
C THR A 265 14.41 4.89 -11.09
N VAL A 266 13.63 5.97 -11.23
CA VAL A 266 13.70 6.86 -12.39
C VAL A 266 15.07 7.54 -12.47
N TRP A 267 15.61 7.99 -11.34
CA TRP A 267 16.95 8.58 -11.26
C TRP A 267 18.04 7.58 -11.69
N GLU A 268 17.98 6.31 -11.24
CA GLU A 268 18.95 5.27 -11.60
C GLU A 268 19.00 5.04 -13.11
N VAL A 269 17.84 5.02 -13.77
CA VAL A 269 17.74 4.91 -15.23
C VAL A 269 18.39 6.11 -15.91
N LEU A 270 18.05 7.33 -15.50
CA LEU A 270 18.62 8.56 -16.06
C LEU A 270 20.13 8.68 -15.81
N ALA A 271 20.59 8.38 -14.61
CA ALA A 271 22.00 8.42 -14.24
C ALA A 271 22.85 7.37 -14.98
N SER A 272 22.24 6.27 -15.43
CA SER A 272 22.89 5.27 -16.29
C SER A 272 22.92 5.65 -17.78
N GLY A 273 22.30 6.77 -18.14
CA GLY A 273 22.18 7.24 -19.53
C GLY A 273 21.12 6.52 -20.36
N GLN A 274 20.26 5.73 -19.71
CA GLN A 274 19.15 5.05 -20.39
C GLN A 274 17.94 5.97 -20.56
N ASP A 275 17.08 5.65 -21.54
CA ASP A 275 15.81 6.35 -21.71
C ASP A 275 14.82 5.86 -20.65
N PRO A 276 14.20 6.78 -19.86
CA PRO A 276 13.16 6.41 -18.91
C PRO A 276 11.93 5.76 -19.57
N ALA A 277 11.80 5.79 -20.89
CA ALA A 277 10.79 5.06 -21.64
C ALA A 277 10.77 3.56 -21.32
N VAL A 278 11.91 2.98 -20.94
CA VAL A 278 12.00 1.56 -20.52
C VAL A 278 11.16 1.25 -19.28
N LEU A 279 10.72 2.26 -18.52
CA LEU A 279 9.92 2.09 -17.31
C LEU A 279 8.40 2.13 -17.57
N PHE A 280 7.97 2.52 -18.78
CA PHE A 280 6.55 2.75 -19.07
C PHE A 280 6.06 2.15 -20.38
N ASP A 281 6.75 1.12 -20.90
CA ASP A 281 6.20 0.29 -21.95
C ASP A 281 5.07 -0.58 -21.41
N GLU A 282 3.91 -0.58 -22.08
CA GLU A 282 2.72 -1.39 -21.70
C GLU A 282 2.17 -1.12 -20.29
N VAL A 283 2.22 0.13 -19.81
CA VAL A 283 1.69 0.55 -18.51
C VAL A 283 0.58 1.58 -18.66
N PRO A 284 -0.28 1.76 -17.62
CA PRO A 284 -1.30 2.79 -17.62
C PRO A 284 -0.72 4.20 -17.81
N ASP A 285 -1.48 5.05 -18.50
CA ASP A 285 -1.06 6.41 -18.87
C ASP A 285 -0.62 7.25 -17.67
N GLU A 286 -1.31 7.14 -16.55
CA GLU A 286 -0.97 7.90 -15.35
C GLU A 286 0.41 7.55 -14.76
N PHE A 287 0.82 6.28 -14.85
CA PHE A 287 2.16 5.86 -14.42
C PHE A 287 3.22 6.38 -15.41
N ALA A 288 2.93 6.31 -16.70
CA ALA A 288 3.79 6.88 -17.74
C ALA A 288 3.94 8.40 -17.56
N ASP A 289 2.85 9.12 -17.29
CA ASP A 289 2.86 10.57 -17.06
C ASP A 289 3.63 10.95 -15.80
N TRP A 290 3.44 10.23 -14.71
CA TRP A 290 4.21 10.42 -13.49
C TRP A 290 5.71 10.20 -13.74
N THR A 291 6.08 9.11 -14.42
CA THR A 291 7.48 8.81 -14.75
C THR A 291 8.10 9.91 -15.61
N ARG A 292 7.37 10.42 -16.63
CA ARG A 292 7.80 11.56 -17.46
C ARG A 292 7.99 12.82 -16.62
N ALA A 293 7.06 13.13 -15.72
CA ALA A 293 7.14 14.30 -14.85
C ALA A 293 8.35 14.21 -13.90
N VAL A 294 8.58 13.07 -13.26
CA VAL A 294 9.75 12.83 -12.42
C VAL A 294 11.04 12.94 -13.23
N ALA A 295 11.11 12.32 -14.41
CA ALA A 295 12.26 12.39 -15.28
C ALA A 295 12.57 13.83 -15.73
N ALA A 296 11.54 14.61 -16.09
CA ALA A 296 11.68 16.01 -16.44
C ALA A 296 12.21 16.84 -15.27
N SER A 297 11.66 16.67 -14.08
CA SER A 297 12.11 17.37 -12.86
C SER A 297 13.57 17.04 -12.50
N LEU A 298 13.97 15.78 -12.60
CA LEU A 298 15.34 15.35 -12.32
C LEU A 298 16.34 15.91 -13.35
N ARG A 299 15.97 15.90 -14.64
CA ARG A 299 16.80 16.52 -15.72
C ARG A 299 16.95 18.03 -15.51
N GLU A 300 15.88 18.74 -15.23
CA GLU A 300 15.92 20.17 -14.96
C GLU A 300 16.83 20.52 -13.78
N ARG A 301 16.78 19.73 -12.70
CA ARG A 301 17.67 19.91 -11.54
C ARG A 301 19.12 19.61 -11.88
N HIS A 302 19.37 18.55 -12.64
CA HIS A 302 20.71 18.20 -13.17
C HIS A 302 21.27 19.32 -14.00
N ASP A 303 20.52 19.79 -15.01
CA ASP A 303 20.98 20.79 -15.97
C ASP A 303 21.26 22.13 -15.27
N ARG A 304 20.40 22.54 -14.32
CA ARG A 304 20.65 23.74 -13.49
C ARG A 304 21.94 23.64 -12.67
N LEU A 305 22.28 22.46 -12.16
CA LEU A 305 23.56 22.30 -11.44
C LEU A 305 24.76 22.40 -12.36
N VAL A 306 24.68 21.76 -13.53
CA VAL A 306 25.74 21.85 -14.57
C VAL A 306 25.92 23.29 -15.02
N GLU A 307 24.83 24.02 -15.30
CA GLU A 307 24.86 25.43 -15.71
C GLU A 307 25.50 26.33 -14.63
N ARG A 308 25.06 26.21 -13.38
CA ARG A 308 25.66 26.95 -12.27
C ARG A 308 27.16 26.67 -12.12
N ALA A 309 27.56 25.40 -12.25
CA ALA A 309 28.98 25.07 -12.16
C ALA A 309 29.78 25.66 -13.32
N ARG A 310 29.20 25.69 -14.54
CA ARG A 310 29.85 26.37 -15.69
C ARG A 310 29.92 27.88 -15.55
N GLU A 311 28.88 28.52 -15.04
CA GLU A 311 28.89 29.96 -14.74
C GLU A 311 29.93 30.30 -13.67
N GLU A 312 30.03 29.52 -12.62
CA GLU A 312 31.01 29.70 -11.54
C GLU A 312 32.44 29.50 -12.08
N TYR A 313 32.65 28.47 -12.90
CA TYR A 313 33.90 28.24 -13.61
C TYR A 313 34.29 29.42 -14.51
N GLY A 314 33.33 29.93 -15.29
CA GLY A 314 33.55 31.12 -16.13
C GLY A 314 33.98 32.36 -15.33
N ARG A 315 33.38 32.59 -14.16
CA ARG A 315 33.78 33.68 -13.25
C ARG A 315 35.19 33.48 -12.72
N VAL A 316 35.56 32.28 -12.30
CA VAL A 316 36.90 31.95 -11.81
C VAL A 316 37.95 32.15 -12.91
N VAL A 317 37.67 31.66 -14.11
CA VAL A 317 38.60 31.82 -15.27
C VAL A 317 38.76 33.28 -15.67
N ALA A 318 37.68 34.07 -15.66
CA ALA A 318 37.71 35.51 -16.01
C ALA A 318 38.50 36.37 -15.00
N ALA A 319 38.60 35.92 -13.73
CA ALA A 319 39.39 36.58 -12.70
C ALA A 319 40.89 36.29 -12.79
N LEU A 320 41.29 35.29 -13.56
CA LEU A 320 42.68 34.85 -13.68
C LEU A 320 43.43 35.66 -14.74
N PRO A 321 44.73 35.97 -14.52
CA PRO A 321 45.58 36.57 -15.54
C PRO A 321 45.83 35.61 -16.72
N ALA A 322 46.09 36.16 -17.89
CA ALA A 322 46.41 35.35 -19.08
C ALA A 322 47.61 34.43 -18.81
N GLY A 323 47.46 33.14 -19.08
CA GLY A 323 48.49 32.11 -18.86
C GLY A 323 48.63 31.64 -17.41
N ALA A 324 47.63 31.92 -16.56
CA ALA A 324 47.59 31.41 -15.18
C ALA A 324 47.73 29.87 -15.13
N ASP A 325 48.56 29.43 -14.20
CA ASP A 325 48.76 27.99 -13.98
C ASP A 325 47.63 27.36 -13.10
N ARG A 326 47.67 26.05 -12.97
CA ARG A 326 46.68 25.28 -12.15
C ARG A 326 46.69 25.69 -10.67
N LYS A 327 47.82 26.20 -10.16
CA LYS A 327 47.92 26.67 -8.79
C LYS A 327 47.16 27.99 -8.59
N ALA A 328 47.29 28.93 -9.54
CA ALA A 328 46.52 30.17 -9.56
C ALA A 328 45.02 29.89 -9.65
N PHE A 329 44.60 28.93 -10.54
CA PHE A 329 43.23 28.47 -10.60
C PHE A 329 42.72 27.90 -9.27
N ALA A 330 43.55 27.07 -8.60
CA ALA A 330 43.19 26.48 -7.32
C ALA A 330 42.95 27.48 -6.20
N LEU A 331 43.74 28.58 -6.20
CA LEU A 331 43.61 29.67 -5.24
C LEU A 331 42.32 30.50 -5.49
N GLU A 332 42.03 30.81 -6.74
CA GLU A 332 40.82 31.55 -7.13
C GLU A 332 39.55 30.74 -6.88
N ALA A 333 39.58 29.43 -7.17
CA ALA A 333 38.46 28.51 -6.93
C ALA A 333 38.27 28.13 -5.45
N ALA A 334 39.12 28.60 -4.51
CA ALA A 334 39.11 28.15 -3.12
C ALA A 334 37.80 28.47 -2.38
N GLY A 335 37.13 29.57 -2.76
CA GLY A 335 35.85 30.03 -2.18
C GLY A 335 34.59 29.51 -2.92
N ALA A 336 34.75 28.70 -3.96
CA ALA A 336 33.63 28.22 -4.75
C ALA A 336 32.81 27.16 -3.99
N GLU A 337 31.47 27.22 -4.16
CA GLU A 337 30.53 26.28 -3.51
C GLU A 337 30.82 24.83 -3.93
N HIS A 338 31.10 24.64 -5.22
CA HIS A 338 31.35 23.29 -5.79
C HIS A 338 32.77 23.14 -6.33
N ARG A 339 33.75 23.54 -5.53
CA ARG A 339 35.17 23.58 -5.91
C ARG A 339 35.63 22.33 -6.68
N GLY A 340 35.20 21.12 -6.27
CA GLY A 340 35.62 19.87 -6.90
C GLY A 340 35.19 19.77 -8.38
N VAL A 341 33.99 20.24 -8.73
CA VAL A 341 33.50 20.19 -10.10
C VAL A 341 34.17 21.22 -11.00
N LEU A 342 34.63 22.39 -10.45
CA LEU A 342 35.36 23.36 -11.23
C LEU A 342 36.70 22.79 -11.76
N PHE A 343 37.33 21.88 -11.03
CA PHE A 343 38.52 21.16 -11.54
C PHE A 343 38.17 20.17 -12.65
N LEU A 344 37.00 19.55 -12.60
CA LEU A 344 36.54 18.69 -13.70
C LEU A 344 36.35 19.52 -14.99
N LEU A 345 35.74 20.72 -14.88
CA LEU A 345 35.58 21.62 -15.99
C LEU A 345 36.94 22.16 -16.50
N HIS A 346 37.86 22.46 -15.62
CA HIS A 346 39.21 22.92 -15.95
C HIS A 346 40.02 21.85 -16.70
N ASP A 347 39.77 20.59 -16.37
CA ASP A 347 40.42 19.43 -17.00
C ASP A 347 39.65 18.92 -18.26
N GLY A 348 38.55 19.61 -18.68
CA GLY A 348 37.76 19.23 -19.86
C GLY A 348 36.97 17.94 -19.71
N ARG A 349 36.61 17.55 -18.45
CA ARG A 349 35.93 16.29 -18.15
C ARG A 349 34.43 16.47 -18.00
N ASP A 350 33.73 16.82 -19.09
CA ASP A 350 32.29 17.09 -19.09
C ASP A 350 31.45 15.88 -18.67
N ASP A 351 31.89 14.65 -19.00
CA ASP A 351 31.27 13.41 -18.54
C ASP A 351 31.27 13.28 -17.01
N ALA A 352 32.39 13.63 -16.39
CA ALA A 352 32.52 13.61 -14.92
C ALA A 352 31.68 14.73 -14.25
N VAL A 353 31.51 15.88 -14.92
CA VAL A 353 30.63 16.97 -14.46
C VAL A 353 29.18 16.51 -14.46
N SER A 354 28.70 15.86 -15.52
CA SER A 354 27.36 15.30 -15.58
C SER A 354 27.15 14.22 -14.51
N ALA A 355 28.10 13.29 -14.34
CA ALA A 355 28.05 12.27 -13.31
C ALA A 355 28.02 12.85 -11.88
N TRP A 356 28.74 13.97 -11.65
CA TRP A 356 28.64 14.72 -10.39
C TRP A 356 27.24 15.27 -10.18
N ALA A 357 26.66 15.96 -11.20
CA ALA A 357 25.34 16.56 -11.09
C ALA A 357 24.26 15.49 -10.82
N TRP A 358 24.32 14.31 -11.47
CA TRP A 358 23.42 13.19 -11.16
C TRP A 358 23.54 12.71 -9.71
N ARG A 359 24.71 12.70 -9.11
CA ARG A 359 24.88 12.33 -7.70
C ARG A 359 24.24 13.36 -6.75
N GLU A 360 24.38 14.65 -7.07
CA GLU A 360 23.79 15.72 -6.25
C GLU A 360 22.26 15.75 -6.28
N VAL A 361 21.64 15.41 -7.42
CA VAL A 361 20.18 15.38 -7.56
C VAL A 361 19.53 14.07 -7.13
N LYS A 362 20.33 13.12 -6.61
CA LYS A 362 19.81 11.82 -6.18
C LYS A 362 18.69 11.99 -5.14
N PRO A 363 17.49 11.41 -5.37
CA PRO A 363 16.41 11.46 -4.40
C PRO A 363 16.81 10.83 -3.07
N ARG A 364 16.41 11.46 -1.95
CA ARG A 364 16.69 10.97 -0.60
C ARG A 364 15.62 10.04 -0.06
N GLY A 365 14.43 10.02 -0.66
CA GLY A 365 13.29 9.20 -0.27
C GLY A 365 13.10 8.02 -1.22
N ASP A 366 12.49 6.96 -0.70
CA ASP A 366 12.11 5.75 -1.45
C ASP A 366 10.59 5.67 -1.61
N ARG A 367 9.87 6.81 -1.60
CA ARG A 367 8.42 6.82 -1.75
C ARG A 367 8.05 6.32 -3.15
N PRO A 368 7.28 5.23 -3.27
CA PRO A 368 6.87 4.68 -4.56
C PRO A 368 5.83 5.59 -5.23
N PHE A 369 5.51 5.28 -6.49
CA PHE A 369 4.40 5.92 -7.22
C PHE A 369 3.11 5.82 -6.43
N ARG A 370 2.84 4.63 -5.86
CA ARG A 370 1.75 4.39 -4.91
C ARG A 370 2.27 3.65 -3.68
N ASP A 371 1.75 3.97 -2.51
CA ASP A 371 2.06 3.22 -1.31
C ASP A 371 1.44 1.82 -1.43
N ALA A 372 2.21 0.79 -1.05
CA ALA A 372 1.69 -0.56 -0.96
C ALA A 372 0.73 -0.64 0.23
N GLU A 373 -0.56 -0.73 -0.04
CA GLU A 373 -1.55 -1.12 0.96
C GLU A 373 -1.87 -2.61 0.78
N ASP A 374 -1.78 -3.36 1.85
CA ASP A 374 -2.15 -4.77 1.94
C ASP A 374 -3.50 -4.99 2.60
#